data_33479492c01358072a366815f904d8ff
#
_entry.id   33479492c01358072a366815f904d8ff
#
_cell.length_a   1.000
_cell.length_b   1.000
_cell.length_c   1.000
_cell.angle_alpha   90.00
_cell.angle_beta   90.00
_cell.angle_gamma   90.00
#
_symmetry.space_group_name_H-M   'P 1'
#
loop_
_entity.id
_entity.type
_entity.pdbx_description
1 polymer ?
#
loop_
_entity_poly.entity_id
_entity_poly.type
_entity_poly.pdbx_seq_one_letter_code
_entity_poly.pdbx_strand_id
1 'polypeptide(L)'
;NFGHPREDTCNIILLDEMNLSRPEQYFAEFLSALEKNNPEERLISLSETSLPNAPAMLTEGRKIRVPANVWFIGTANHDETTNELADKTYDRAHVMTLPKQDKRFTIKPFEPANYSYRSLRKAFGKARAERKEEVVKLLKDLTGDAFTEQLGSQFELGWGNRFEKQALDFIPVMLACGASSGEAVDHLLATRIMRPGKVTGRYNVSAETLRNLKGALEDFWISADLAGDPRKSMELLEADIRRLDGRS
;
A
#
# COMPACT_ATOMS: atom_id res chain seq x y z
N ASN A 1 22.23 23.53 6.18
CA ASN A 1 23.11 22.65 6.96
C ASN A 1 23.70 21.59 6.03
N PHE A 2 24.93 21.80 5.62
CA PHE A 2 25.56 21.01 4.55
C PHE A 2 26.54 19.95 5.12
N GLY A 3 26.41 19.60 6.39
CA GLY A 3 27.31 18.70 7.08
C GLY A 3 26.99 17.21 6.98
N HIS A 4 25.82 16.83 6.44
CA HIS A 4 25.46 15.43 6.20
C HIS A 4 25.28 15.17 4.71
N PRO A 5 25.76 14.03 4.20
CA PRO A 5 25.50 13.64 2.83
C PRO A 5 23.98 13.57 2.60
N ARG A 6 23.45 14.32 1.65
CA ARG A 6 22.01 14.27 1.29
C ARG A 6 21.56 12.86 0.93
N GLU A 7 22.47 12.02 0.51
CA GLU A 7 22.27 10.60 0.18
C GLU A 7 21.90 9.73 1.39
N ASP A 8 22.29 10.15 2.61
CA ASP A 8 21.98 9.42 3.84
C ASP A 8 20.85 10.05 4.67
N THR A 9 20.12 11.00 4.07
CA THR A 9 18.94 11.64 4.67
C THR A 9 17.68 11.12 3.99
N CYS A 10 16.68 10.70 4.76
CA CYS A 10 15.35 10.44 4.21
C CYS A 10 14.68 11.76 3.88
N ASN A 11 14.35 11.97 2.62
CA ASN A 11 13.63 13.14 2.15
C ASN A 11 12.17 12.75 1.91
N ILE A 12 11.25 13.40 2.61
CA ILE A 12 9.81 13.14 2.48
C ILE A 12 9.20 14.29 1.70
N ILE A 13 8.50 13.95 0.63
CA ILE A 13 7.69 14.87 -0.16
C ILE A 13 6.23 14.59 0.21
N LEU A 14 5.58 15.56 0.85
CA LEU A 14 4.18 15.49 1.20
C LEU A 14 3.35 16.07 0.06
N LEU A 15 2.42 15.28 -0.46
CA LEU A 15 1.39 15.67 -1.43
C LEU A 15 0.08 15.79 -0.65
N ASP A 16 -0.16 16.97 -0.10
CA ASP A 16 -1.37 17.20 0.69
C ASP A 16 -2.58 17.34 -0.22
N GLU A 17 -3.71 16.76 0.19
CA GLU A 17 -4.96 16.75 -0.57
C GLU A 17 -4.78 16.30 -2.04
N MET A 18 -3.97 15.25 -2.25
CA MET A 18 -3.55 14.84 -3.59
C MET A 18 -4.71 14.50 -4.54
N ASN A 19 -5.90 14.24 -4.03
CA ASN A 19 -7.09 13.89 -4.82
C ASN A 19 -8.04 15.08 -5.11
N LEU A 20 -7.65 16.32 -4.81
CA LEU A 20 -8.29 17.51 -5.38
C LEU A 20 -8.16 17.54 -6.90
N SER A 21 -7.09 16.98 -7.43
CA SER A 21 -6.91 16.67 -8.85
C SER A 21 -6.72 15.18 -9.02
N ARG A 22 -6.71 14.69 -10.25
CA ARG A 22 -6.50 13.25 -10.52
C ARG A 22 -5.01 12.91 -10.48
N PRO A 23 -4.51 12.25 -9.41
CA PRO A 23 -3.07 11.97 -9.27
C PRO A 23 -2.54 11.05 -10.36
N GLU A 24 -3.37 10.19 -10.94
CA GLU A 24 -3.00 9.37 -12.09
C GLU A 24 -2.72 10.16 -13.37
N GLN A 25 -2.98 11.45 -13.39
CA GLN A 25 -2.63 12.35 -14.50
C GLN A 25 -1.34 13.12 -14.19
N TYR A 26 -1.32 13.91 -13.12
CA TYR A 26 -0.17 14.78 -12.82
C TYR A 26 1.01 14.04 -12.18
N PHE A 27 0.77 12.89 -11.53
CA PHE A 27 1.79 12.11 -10.83
C PHE A 27 2.10 10.77 -11.54
N ALA A 28 1.61 10.57 -12.76
CA ALA A 28 1.72 9.31 -13.51
C ALA A 28 3.16 8.86 -13.73
N GLU A 29 4.05 9.76 -14.12
CA GLU A 29 5.45 9.46 -14.36
C GLU A 29 6.18 9.06 -13.08
N PHE A 30 5.88 9.73 -11.96
CA PHE A 30 6.41 9.35 -10.65
C PHE A 30 5.95 7.96 -10.23
N LEU A 31 4.65 7.67 -10.34
CA LEU A 31 4.11 6.36 -10.04
C LEU A 31 4.79 5.26 -10.88
N SER A 32 5.06 5.53 -12.14
CA SER A 32 5.75 4.59 -13.03
C SER A 32 7.24 4.45 -12.70
N ALA A 33 7.91 5.55 -12.38
CA ALA A 33 9.31 5.53 -11.99
C ALA A 33 9.53 4.79 -10.66
N LEU A 34 8.64 4.98 -9.67
CA LEU A 34 8.74 4.35 -8.35
C LEU A 34 8.55 2.83 -8.38
N GLU A 35 7.92 2.28 -9.42
CA GLU A 35 7.81 0.82 -9.62
C GLU A 35 9.13 0.15 -10.03
N LYS A 36 10.09 0.92 -10.54
CA LYS A 36 11.38 0.37 -10.97
C LYS A 36 12.16 -0.15 -9.76
N ASN A 37 12.65 -1.40 -9.88
CA ASN A 37 13.43 -2.05 -8.82
C ASN A 37 14.78 -1.37 -8.62
N ASN A 38 15.40 -0.97 -9.73
CA ASN A 38 16.68 -0.27 -9.72
C ASN A 38 16.42 1.25 -9.60
N PRO A 39 16.86 1.93 -8.53
CA PRO A 39 16.73 3.37 -8.39
C PRO A 39 17.38 4.18 -9.53
N GLU A 40 18.40 3.63 -10.19
CA GLU A 40 19.06 4.27 -11.34
C GLU A 40 18.14 4.41 -12.55
N GLU A 41 17.10 3.58 -12.64
CA GLU A 41 16.11 3.59 -13.72
C GLU A 41 14.89 4.47 -13.41
N ARG A 42 14.85 5.08 -12.21
CA ARG A 42 13.75 5.96 -11.79
C ARG A 42 13.91 7.35 -12.37
N LEU A 43 13.73 7.48 -13.67
CA LEU A 43 13.89 8.70 -14.43
C LEU A 43 12.53 9.30 -14.80
N ILE A 44 12.40 10.61 -14.63
CA ILE A 44 11.22 11.41 -14.97
C ILE A 44 11.63 12.44 -15.99
N SER A 45 10.91 12.53 -17.10
CA SER A 45 11.15 13.50 -18.15
C SER A 45 10.61 14.87 -17.76
N LEU A 46 11.49 15.87 -17.75
CA LEU A 46 11.10 17.27 -17.54
C LEU A 46 10.78 17.98 -18.84
N SER A 47 11.28 17.44 -19.96
CA SER A 47 11.10 18.00 -21.30
C SER A 47 11.20 16.87 -22.34
N GLU A 48 10.57 17.04 -23.48
CA GLU A 48 10.71 16.13 -24.63
C GLU A 48 12.09 16.21 -25.27
N THR A 49 12.71 17.38 -25.25
CA THR A 49 14.05 17.64 -25.79
C THR A 49 15.03 18.04 -24.71
N SER A 50 16.32 17.89 -24.97
CA SER A 50 17.37 18.38 -24.06
C SER A 50 17.26 19.88 -23.86
N LEU A 51 17.34 20.31 -22.60
CA LEU A 51 17.27 21.73 -22.25
C LEU A 51 18.56 22.45 -22.64
N PRO A 52 18.49 23.64 -23.24
CA PRO A 52 19.68 24.46 -23.43
C PRO A 52 20.32 24.78 -22.06
N ASN A 53 21.63 24.61 -21.94
CA ASN A 53 22.36 24.80 -20.68
C ASN A 53 21.81 23.96 -19.51
N ALA A 54 21.42 22.70 -19.79
CA ALA A 54 20.90 21.80 -18.80
C ALA A 54 21.86 21.66 -17.59
N PRO A 55 21.34 21.69 -16.34
CA PRO A 55 22.15 21.39 -15.17
C PRO A 55 22.82 20.01 -15.30
N ALA A 56 24.07 19.89 -14.86
CA ALA A 56 24.87 18.66 -14.95
C ALA A 56 24.22 17.45 -14.25
N MET A 57 23.26 17.69 -13.34
CA MET A 57 22.50 16.64 -12.64
C MET A 57 21.40 16.01 -13.48
N LEU A 58 21.02 16.59 -14.62
CA LEU A 58 20.00 16.01 -15.49
C LEU A 58 20.61 14.95 -16.40
N THR A 59 20.00 13.78 -16.36
CA THR A 59 20.31 12.69 -17.31
C THR A 59 19.82 13.10 -18.70
N GLU A 60 20.66 12.96 -19.73
CA GLU A 60 20.36 13.37 -21.10
C GLU A 60 19.97 14.86 -21.24
N GLY A 61 20.34 15.69 -20.26
CA GLY A 61 19.96 17.11 -20.24
C GLY A 61 18.47 17.40 -20.10
N ARG A 62 17.64 16.41 -19.76
CA ARG A 62 16.17 16.54 -19.71
C ARG A 62 15.45 15.66 -18.70
N LYS A 63 16.13 14.71 -18.10
CA LYS A 63 15.51 13.78 -17.13
C LYS A 63 16.08 13.97 -15.74
N ILE A 64 15.22 13.93 -14.74
CA ILE A 64 15.60 13.93 -13.34
C ILE A 64 15.48 12.52 -12.77
N ARG A 65 16.45 12.11 -11.95
CA ARG A 65 16.41 10.84 -11.24
C ARG A 65 15.69 11.02 -9.88
N VAL A 66 14.83 10.07 -9.54
CA VAL A 66 14.21 9.97 -8.21
C VAL A 66 15.04 9.03 -7.35
N PRO A 67 15.86 9.53 -6.42
CA PRO A 67 16.69 8.70 -5.56
C PRO A 67 15.86 7.83 -4.60
N ALA A 68 16.44 6.70 -4.16
CA ALA A 68 15.75 5.77 -3.27
C ALA A 68 15.46 6.33 -1.86
N ASN A 69 16.18 7.37 -1.46
CA ASN A 69 15.98 8.08 -0.19
C ASN A 69 14.95 9.23 -0.28
N VAL A 70 14.26 9.36 -1.40
CA VAL A 70 13.11 10.27 -1.56
C VAL A 70 11.83 9.45 -1.48
N TRP A 71 10.97 9.78 -0.53
CA TRP A 71 9.70 9.11 -0.28
C TRP A 71 8.55 10.09 -0.47
N PHE A 72 7.48 9.61 -1.07
CA PHE A 72 6.26 10.39 -1.29
C PHE A 72 5.18 9.91 -0.33
N ILE A 73 4.54 10.84 0.35
CA ILE A 73 3.38 10.61 1.19
C ILE A 73 2.27 11.49 0.66
N GLY A 74 1.14 10.89 0.32
CA GLY A 74 -0.06 11.61 -0.11
C GLY A 74 -1.14 11.54 0.93
N THR A 75 -1.85 12.64 1.18
CA THR A 75 -3.12 12.66 1.90
C THR A 75 -4.27 12.74 0.90
N ALA A 76 -5.37 12.09 1.22
CA ALA A 76 -6.59 12.12 0.42
C ALA A 76 -7.81 12.10 1.33
N ASN A 77 -8.77 12.98 1.08
CA ASN A 77 -10.05 12.98 1.73
C ASN A 77 -11.07 12.23 0.87
N HIS A 78 -11.99 11.50 1.52
CA HIS A 78 -13.15 10.90 0.85
C HIS A 78 -14.39 11.72 1.20
N ASP A 79 -14.64 12.75 0.42
CA ASP A 79 -15.84 13.57 0.50
C ASP A 79 -16.43 13.80 -0.90
N GLU A 80 -17.61 14.41 -0.97
CA GLU A 80 -18.33 14.64 -2.22
C GLU A 80 -17.62 15.59 -3.19
N THR A 81 -16.61 16.31 -2.73
CA THR A 81 -15.90 17.35 -3.51
C THR A 81 -14.58 16.87 -4.07
N THR A 82 -14.11 15.69 -3.66
CA THR A 82 -12.81 15.14 -4.05
C THR A 82 -12.94 14.01 -5.08
N ASN A 83 -11.90 13.83 -5.89
CA ASN A 83 -11.85 12.72 -6.83
C ASN A 83 -11.53 11.41 -6.13
N GLU A 84 -12.15 10.32 -6.55
CA GLU A 84 -11.71 8.98 -6.15
C GLU A 84 -10.34 8.68 -6.75
N LEU A 85 -9.49 8.04 -5.95
CA LEU A 85 -8.19 7.57 -6.43
C LEU A 85 -8.39 6.41 -7.40
N ALA A 86 -7.77 6.49 -8.57
CA ALA A 86 -7.82 5.42 -9.54
C ALA A 86 -7.11 4.15 -9.03
N ASP A 87 -7.55 2.98 -9.51
CA ASP A 87 -6.98 1.67 -9.20
C ASP A 87 -5.46 1.63 -9.32
N LYS A 88 -4.93 2.21 -10.40
CA LYS A 88 -3.47 2.25 -10.62
C LYS A 88 -2.69 3.06 -9.58
N THR A 89 -3.33 3.99 -8.86
CA THR A 89 -2.74 4.69 -7.71
C THR A 89 -2.74 3.78 -6.48
N TYR A 90 -3.87 3.15 -6.19
CA TYR A 90 -3.97 2.16 -5.13
C TYR A 90 -2.99 0.99 -5.30
N ASP A 91 -2.82 0.50 -6.52
CA ASP A 91 -1.94 -0.65 -6.80
C ASP A 91 -0.45 -0.34 -6.60
N ARG A 92 -0.08 0.92 -6.49
CA ARG A 92 1.32 1.39 -6.39
C ARG A 92 1.68 2.02 -5.05
N ALA A 93 0.68 2.31 -4.21
CA ALA A 93 0.87 2.94 -2.91
C ALA A 93 0.57 1.97 -1.76
N HIS A 94 1.16 2.13 -0.60
CA HIS A 94 0.68 1.56 0.64
C HIS A 94 -0.36 2.53 1.21
N VAL A 95 -1.61 2.07 1.31
CA VAL A 95 -2.72 2.91 1.77
C VAL A 95 -2.98 2.66 3.25
N MET A 96 -3.12 3.72 4.01
CA MET A 96 -3.56 3.68 5.41
C MET A 96 -4.85 4.48 5.54
N THR A 97 -5.90 3.85 6.03
CA THR A 97 -7.13 4.54 6.37
C THR A 97 -7.06 4.97 7.83
N LEU A 98 -7.14 6.27 8.07
CA LEU A 98 -7.17 6.80 9.43
C LEU A 98 -8.62 6.80 9.92
N PRO A 99 -8.89 6.26 11.13
CA PRO A 99 -10.23 6.28 11.69
C PRO A 99 -10.66 7.72 11.99
N LYS A 100 -11.97 7.99 11.88
CA LYS A 100 -12.53 9.25 12.36
C LYS A 100 -12.23 9.41 13.86
N GLN A 101 -11.75 10.57 14.22
CA GLN A 101 -11.35 10.86 15.57
C GLN A 101 -12.48 11.59 16.30
N ASP A 102 -13.16 10.91 17.19
CA ASP A 102 -14.28 11.45 17.95
C ASP A 102 -13.84 12.22 19.20
N LYS A 103 -12.61 12.02 19.65
CA LYS A 103 -12.08 12.64 20.88
C LYS A 103 -10.75 13.32 20.61
N ARG A 104 -10.58 14.52 21.21
CA ARG A 104 -9.27 15.18 21.25
C ARG A 104 -8.28 14.31 22.01
N PHE A 105 -7.10 14.12 21.46
CA PHE A 105 -5.99 13.47 22.15
C PHE A 105 -4.87 14.47 22.36
N THR A 106 -4.10 14.25 23.42
CA THR A 106 -2.89 15.04 23.69
C THR A 106 -1.69 14.24 23.23
N ILE A 107 -0.92 14.83 22.31
CA ILE A 107 0.36 14.25 21.90
C ILE A 107 1.33 14.34 23.08
N LYS A 108 1.82 13.19 23.54
CA LYS A 108 2.88 13.17 24.54
C LYS A 108 4.18 13.61 23.90
N PRO A 109 4.97 14.49 24.56
CA PRO A 109 6.31 14.79 24.11
C PRO A 109 7.12 13.50 23.96
N PHE A 110 7.90 13.41 22.90
CA PHE A 110 8.84 12.31 22.68
C PHE A 110 10.21 12.89 22.32
N GLU A 111 11.25 12.18 22.69
CA GLU A 111 12.60 12.56 22.32
C GLU A 111 12.82 12.34 20.82
N PRO A 112 13.32 13.35 20.10
CA PRO A 112 13.61 13.21 18.69
C PRO A 112 14.65 12.10 18.45
N ALA A 113 14.29 11.14 17.58
CA ALA A 113 15.22 10.10 17.16
C ALA A 113 15.74 10.41 15.75
N ASN A 114 17.07 10.39 15.60
CA ASN A 114 17.71 10.63 14.31
C ASN A 114 18.10 9.29 13.66
N TYR A 115 17.49 9.00 12.51
CA TYR A 115 17.80 7.82 11.71
C TYR A 115 18.38 8.22 10.37
N SER A 116 19.48 7.60 9.96
CA SER A 116 19.98 7.75 8.61
C SER A 116 19.21 6.86 7.64
N TYR A 117 19.14 7.25 6.38
CA TYR A 117 18.56 6.40 5.34
C TYR A 117 19.24 5.02 5.27
N ARG A 118 20.56 4.99 5.42
CA ARG A 118 21.35 3.76 5.44
C ARG A 118 20.96 2.84 6.60
N SER A 119 20.72 3.39 7.79
CA SER A 119 20.32 2.60 8.96
C SER A 119 18.91 2.01 8.76
N LEU A 120 17.97 2.78 8.24
CA LEU A 120 16.61 2.29 7.93
C LEU A 120 16.63 1.22 6.83
N ARG A 121 17.38 1.45 5.75
CA ARG A 121 17.53 0.46 4.68
C ARG A 121 18.13 -0.86 5.18
N LYS A 122 19.13 -0.78 6.09
CA LYS A 122 19.72 -1.97 6.72
C LYS A 122 18.70 -2.71 7.59
N ALA A 123 17.92 -1.98 8.39
CA ALA A 123 16.89 -2.57 9.24
C ALA A 123 15.81 -3.27 8.42
N PHE A 124 15.28 -2.64 7.36
CA PHE A 124 14.31 -3.25 6.46
C PHE A 124 14.88 -4.47 5.71
N GLY A 125 16.15 -4.39 5.27
CA GLY A 125 16.83 -5.51 4.62
C GLY A 125 17.00 -6.70 5.56
N LYS A 126 17.34 -6.45 6.83
CA LYS A 126 17.45 -7.47 7.88
C LYS A 126 16.10 -8.13 8.14
N ALA A 127 15.03 -7.34 8.35
CA ALA A 127 13.68 -7.87 8.58
C ALA A 127 13.25 -8.79 7.43
N ARG A 128 13.44 -8.36 6.18
CA ARG A 128 13.10 -9.17 5.00
C ARG A 128 13.90 -10.46 4.92
N ALA A 129 15.18 -10.42 5.23
CA ALA A 129 16.03 -11.63 5.19
C ALA A 129 15.64 -12.64 6.28
N GLU A 130 15.39 -12.17 7.50
CA GLU A 130 15.08 -13.02 8.65
C GLU A 130 13.68 -13.68 8.57
N ARG A 131 12.72 -13.01 7.91
CA ARG A 131 11.32 -13.49 7.83
C ARG A 131 10.92 -14.03 6.44
N LYS A 132 11.87 -14.12 5.52
CA LYS A 132 11.56 -14.48 4.12
C LYS A 132 10.81 -15.81 3.98
N GLU A 133 11.29 -16.84 4.61
CA GLU A 133 10.72 -18.20 4.50
C GLU A 133 9.31 -18.26 5.08
N GLU A 134 9.10 -17.63 6.25
CA GLU A 134 7.79 -17.51 6.90
C GLU A 134 6.77 -16.84 5.99
N VAL A 135 7.15 -15.70 5.38
CA VAL A 135 6.24 -14.92 4.53
C VAL A 135 6.00 -15.62 3.19
N VAL A 136 7.00 -16.27 2.61
CA VAL A 136 6.82 -17.05 1.38
C VAL A 136 5.85 -18.22 1.62
N LYS A 137 5.95 -18.93 2.75
CA LYS A 137 5.01 -19.96 3.12
C LYS A 137 3.60 -19.41 3.26
N LEU A 138 3.44 -18.33 4.02
CA LEU A 138 2.16 -17.66 4.23
C LEU A 138 1.49 -17.24 2.92
N LEU A 139 2.24 -16.66 1.98
CA LEU A 139 1.71 -16.28 0.67
C LEU A 139 1.31 -17.49 -0.17
N LYS A 140 2.06 -18.59 -0.08
CA LYS A 140 1.71 -19.84 -0.74
C LYS A 140 0.41 -20.43 -0.18
N ASP A 141 0.25 -20.43 1.13
CA ASP A 141 -0.96 -20.90 1.78
C ASP A 141 -2.16 -20.04 1.37
N LEU A 142 -2.01 -18.71 1.38
CA LEU A 142 -3.03 -17.77 0.93
C LEU A 142 -3.43 -17.97 -0.54
N THR A 143 -2.48 -18.18 -1.44
CA THR A 143 -2.76 -18.32 -2.89
C THR A 143 -3.36 -19.67 -3.26
N GLY A 144 -3.23 -20.68 -2.44
CA GLY A 144 -3.82 -22.01 -2.64
C GLY A 144 -5.14 -22.25 -1.91
N ASP A 145 -5.68 -21.25 -1.22
CA ASP A 145 -6.85 -21.40 -0.36
C ASP A 145 -8.17 -21.12 -1.10
N ALA A 146 -9.26 -21.71 -0.58
CA ALA A 146 -10.62 -21.53 -1.07
C ALA A 146 -11.06 -20.06 -1.08
N PHE A 147 -10.57 -19.23 -0.16
CA PHE A 147 -10.78 -17.80 -0.15
C PHE A 147 -10.26 -17.14 -1.43
N THR A 148 -9.04 -17.50 -1.87
CA THR A 148 -8.45 -17.00 -3.11
C THR A 148 -9.21 -17.50 -4.35
N GLU A 149 -9.68 -18.75 -4.34
CA GLU A 149 -10.51 -19.28 -5.42
C GLU A 149 -11.83 -18.52 -5.56
N GLN A 150 -12.47 -18.17 -4.44
CA GLN A 150 -13.68 -17.33 -4.46
C GLN A 150 -13.40 -15.92 -4.96
N LEU A 151 -12.28 -15.29 -4.57
CA LEU A 151 -11.87 -14.00 -5.12
C LEU A 151 -11.74 -14.06 -6.64
N GLY A 152 -11.12 -15.12 -7.17
CA GLY A 152 -10.98 -15.33 -8.61
C GLY A 152 -12.32 -15.52 -9.32
N SER A 153 -13.14 -16.45 -8.83
CA SER A 153 -14.39 -16.84 -9.50
C SER A 153 -15.53 -15.84 -9.37
N GLN A 154 -15.65 -15.16 -8.22
CA GLN A 154 -16.78 -14.26 -7.93
C GLN A 154 -16.45 -12.78 -8.15
N PHE A 155 -15.19 -12.40 -8.05
CA PHE A 155 -14.75 -11.00 -8.11
C PHE A 155 -13.76 -10.71 -9.23
N GLU A 156 -13.32 -11.74 -9.98
CA GLU A 156 -12.31 -11.62 -11.04
C GLU A 156 -10.98 -11.08 -10.52
N LEU A 157 -10.66 -11.34 -9.26
CA LEU A 157 -9.45 -10.88 -8.60
C LEU A 157 -8.45 -12.03 -8.48
N GLY A 158 -7.21 -11.75 -8.85
CA GLY A 158 -6.08 -12.67 -8.69
C GLY A 158 -4.92 -12.00 -7.99
N TRP A 159 -4.07 -12.81 -7.38
CA TRP A 159 -2.81 -12.38 -6.82
C TRP A 159 -1.80 -12.17 -7.95
N GLY A 160 -1.58 -10.91 -8.29
CA GLY A 160 -0.55 -10.58 -9.28
C GLY A 160 0.83 -10.46 -8.65
N ASN A 161 1.90 -10.61 -9.46
CA ASN A 161 3.30 -10.47 -9.03
C ASN A 161 3.56 -9.18 -8.24
N ARG A 162 2.79 -8.12 -8.48
CA ARG A 162 2.91 -6.85 -7.77
C ARG A 162 2.45 -6.97 -6.32
N PHE A 163 1.32 -7.63 -6.07
CA PHE A 163 0.83 -7.86 -4.70
C PHE A 163 1.82 -8.74 -3.93
N GLU A 164 2.26 -9.84 -4.51
CA GLU A 164 3.21 -10.76 -3.90
C GLU A 164 4.51 -10.03 -3.51
N LYS A 165 5.06 -9.24 -4.43
CA LYS A 165 6.25 -8.42 -4.15
C LYS A 165 6.03 -7.44 -3.01
N GLN A 166 4.89 -6.75 -2.99
CA GLN A 166 4.57 -5.81 -1.92
C GLN A 166 4.38 -6.51 -0.58
N ALA A 167 3.77 -7.69 -0.56
CA ALA A 167 3.62 -8.49 0.65
C ALA A 167 4.97 -8.97 1.18
N LEU A 168 5.86 -9.44 0.29
CA LEU A 168 7.24 -9.83 0.64
C LEU A 168 8.09 -8.67 1.17
N ASP A 169 7.78 -7.44 0.79
CA ASP A 169 8.45 -6.25 1.32
C ASP A 169 7.81 -5.73 2.62
N PHE A 170 6.49 -5.78 2.73
CA PHE A 170 5.71 -5.17 3.81
C PHE A 170 5.59 -6.05 5.06
N ILE A 171 5.14 -7.32 4.89
CA ILE A 171 4.87 -8.21 6.03
C ILE A 171 6.09 -8.39 6.92
N PRO A 172 7.30 -8.68 6.42
CA PRO A 172 8.48 -8.84 7.28
C PRO A 172 8.80 -7.61 8.11
N VAL A 173 8.58 -6.42 7.56
CA VAL A 173 8.83 -5.16 8.28
C VAL A 173 7.78 -4.96 9.37
N MET A 174 6.51 -5.24 9.12
CA MET A 174 5.45 -5.19 10.12
C MET A 174 5.75 -6.14 11.29
N LEU A 175 6.14 -7.38 11.00
CA LEU A 175 6.53 -8.37 12.02
C LEU A 175 7.74 -7.89 12.85
N ALA A 176 8.73 -7.28 12.20
CA ALA A 176 9.90 -6.72 12.91
C ALA A 176 9.54 -5.50 13.78
N CYS A 177 8.45 -4.80 13.45
CA CYS A 177 7.90 -3.71 14.26
C CYS A 177 6.97 -4.19 15.40
N GLY A 178 6.78 -5.51 15.54
CA GLY A 178 5.97 -6.10 16.62
C GLY A 178 4.50 -6.36 16.26
N ALA A 179 4.12 -6.17 15.00
CA ALA A 179 2.79 -6.59 14.54
C ALA A 179 2.71 -8.12 14.43
N SER A 180 1.52 -8.68 14.58
CA SER A 180 1.27 -10.10 14.30
C SER A 180 1.19 -10.36 12.78
N SER A 181 1.32 -11.63 12.38
CA SER A 181 1.12 -12.05 10.99
C SER A 181 -0.29 -11.71 10.50
N GLY A 182 -1.29 -11.94 11.36
CA GLY A 182 -2.67 -11.60 11.06
C GLY A 182 -2.89 -10.10 10.84
N GLU A 183 -2.34 -9.23 11.69
CA GLU A 183 -2.44 -7.77 11.50
C GLU A 183 -1.82 -7.30 10.19
N ALA A 184 -0.68 -7.88 9.80
CA ALA A 184 -0.02 -7.53 8.56
C ALA A 184 -0.79 -8.01 7.32
N VAL A 185 -1.34 -9.23 7.36
CA VAL A 185 -2.18 -9.81 6.29
C VAL A 185 -3.50 -9.04 6.19
N ASP A 186 -4.20 -8.83 7.31
CA ASP A 186 -5.46 -8.09 7.32
C ASP A 186 -5.31 -6.67 6.75
N HIS A 187 -4.22 -5.98 7.09
CA HIS A 187 -3.94 -4.67 6.49
C HIS A 187 -3.86 -4.74 4.96
N LEU A 188 -3.13 -5.70 4.42
CA LEU A 188 -2.99 -5.86 2.97
C LEU A 188 -4.32 -6.26 2.31
N LEU A 189 -5.06 -7.19 2.90
CA LEU A 189 -6.36 -7.60 2.39
C LEU A 189 -7.35 -6.43 2.39
N ALA A 190 -7.48 -5.72 3.51
CA ALA A 190 -8.40 -4.60 3.66
C ALA A 190 -8.10 -3.47 2.65
N THR A 191 -6.81 -3.11 2.49
CA THR A 191 -6.41 -1.97 1.65
C THR A 191 -6.29 -2.29 0.18
N ARG A 192 -6.11 -3.57 -0.20
CA ARG A 192 -5.88 -3.98 -1.59
C ARG A 192 -7.04 -4.74 -2.20
N ILE A 193 -7.63 -5.63 -1.44
CA ILE A 193 -8.60 -6.60 -1.92
C ILE A 193 -10.03 -6.18 -1.55
N MET A 194 -10.29 -5.95 -0.26
CA MET A 194 -11.64 -5.68 0.26
C MET A 194 -12.15 -4.27 -0.04
N ARG A 195 -11.32 -3.40 -0.60
CA ARG A 195 -11.67 -2.01 -0.86
C ARG A 195 -12.83 -1.85 -1.85
N PRO A 196 -13.55 -0.70 -1.80
CA PRO A 196 -14.63 -0.38 -2.73
C PRO A 196 -14.21 -0.50 -4.20
N GLY A 197 -15.09 -1.05 -5.02
CA GLY A 197 -14.88 -1.30 -6.44
C GLY A 197 -14.11 -2.59 -6.77
N LYS A 198 -13.41 -3.20 -5.81
CA LYS A 198 -12.77 -4.51 -6.00
C LYS A 198 -13.63 -5.65 -5.44
N VAL A 199 -13.88 -5.67 -4.15
CA VAL A 199 -14.79 -6.63 -3.49
C VAL A 199 -16.04 -5.91 -3.00
N THR A 200 -15.89 -4.93 -2.12
CA THR A 200 -17.00 -4.16 -1.57
C THR A 200 -17.46 -3.06 -2.53
N GLY A 201 -18.68 -2.54 -2.33
CA GLY A 201 -19.24 -1.45 -3.13
C GLY A 201 -19.67 -1.83 -4.56
N ARG A 202 -19.54 -3.08 -4.96
CA ARG A 202 -19.98 -3.55 -6.29
C ARG A 202 -21.50 -3.70 -6.33
N TYR A 203 -22.10 -3.28 -7.43
CA TYR A 203 -23.56 -3.37 -7.65
C TYR A 203 -24.01 -4.76 -8.14
N ASN A 204 -23.10 -5.53 -8.72
CA ASN A 204 -23.35 -6.86 -9.32
C ASN A 204 -23.05 -8.03 -8.37
N VAL A 205 -22.86 -7.77 -7.10
CA VAL A 205 -22.54 -8.76 -6.07
C VAL A 205 -23.67 -8.80 -5.03
N SER A 206 -24.10 -10.01 -4.66
CA SER A 206 -25.15 -10.20 -3.65
C SER A 206 -24.57 -10.20 -2.22
N ALA A 207 -25.42 -9.91 -1.23
CA ALA A 207 -25.06 -10.06 0.17
C ALA A 207 -24.65 -11.50 0.52
N GLU A 208 -25.25 -12.51 -0.12
CA GLU A 208 -24.91 -13.91 0.06
C GLU A 208 -23.50 -14.23 -0.44
N THR A 209 -23.11 -13.70 -1.62
CA THR A 209 -21.74 -13.85 -2.13
C THR A 209 -20.71 -13.29 -1.14
N LEU A 210 -20.98 -12.13 -0.54
CA LEU A 210 -20.10 -11.53 0.46
C LEU A 210 -20.07 -12.33 1.77
N ARG A 211 -21.20 -12.94 2.19
CA ARG A 211 -21.21 -13.85 3.36
C ARG A 211 -20.38 -15.09 3.12
N ASN A 212 -20.45 -15.67 1.93
CA ASN A 212 -19.64 -16.83 1.57
C ASN A 212 -18.14 -16.48 1.57
N LEU A 213 -17.79 -15.33 1.00
CA LEU A 213 -16.40 -14.84 1.03
C LEU A 213 -15.93 -14.57 2.46
N LYS A 214 -16.81 -14.01 3.32
CA LYS A 214 -16.51 -13.81 4.74
C LYS A 214 -16.19 -15.13 5.44
N GLY A 215 -17.03 -16.16 5.25
CA GLY A 215 -16.79 -17.49 5.80
C GLY A 215 -15.48 -18.09 5.32
N ALA A 216 -15.19 -18.02 4.03
CA ALA A 216 -13.91 -18.49 3.47
C ALA A 216 -12.69 -17.76 4.06
N LEU A 217 -12.81 -16.46 4.34
CA LEU A 217 -11.76 -15.69 5.01
C LEU A 217 -11.54 -16.15 6.46
N GLU A 218 -12.62 -16.44 7.20
CA GLU A 218 -12.55 -16.99 8.56
C GLU A 218 -11.88 -18.35 8.57
N ASP A 219 -12.26 -19.24 7.66
CA ASP A 219 -11.67 -20.57 7.51
C ASP A 219 -10.17 -20.51 7.16
N PHE A 220 -9.81 -19.60 6.24
CA PHE A 220 -8.41 -19.34 5.91
C PHE A 220 -7.62 -18.89 7.14
N TRP A 221 -8.18 -17.99 7.94
CA TRP A 221 -7.51 -17.46 9.14
C TRP A 221 -7.14 -18.56 10.14
N ILE A 222 -8.07 -19.49 10.32
CA ILE A 222 -7.87 -20.66 11.19
C ILE A 222 -6.85 -21.62 10.58
N SER A 223 -6.98 -21.97 9.30
CA SER A 223 -6.12 -22.94 8.63
C SER A 223 -4.66 -22.49 8.52
N ALA A 224 -4.44 -21.20 8.35
CA ALA A 224 -3.11 -20.58 8.28
C ALA A 224 -2.51 -20.22 9.65
N ASP A 225 -3.21 -20.53 10.75
CA ASP A 225 -2.81 -20.20 12.14
C ASP A 225 -2.40 -18.73 12.31
N LEU A 226 -3.21 -17.83 11.76
CA LEU A 226 -2.95 -16.39 11.83
C LEU A 226 -3.38 -15.82 13.18
N ALA A 227 -2.47 -15.13 13.85
CA ALA A 227 -2.73 -14.54 15.16
C ALA A 227 -3.72 -13.36 15.07
N GLY A 228 -4.74 -13.36 15.92
CA GLY A 228 -5.81 -12.37 15.95
C GLY A 228 -6.85 -12.60 14.86
N ASP A 229 -7.74 -11.63 14.67
CA ASP A 229 -8.84 -11.68 13.70
C ASP A 229 -8.58 -10.75 12.51
N PRO A 230 -9.11 -11.06 11.30
CA PRO A 230 -9.03 -10.18 10.13
C PRO A 230 -10.00 -8.99 10.26
N ARG A 231 -9.85 -8.22 11.30
CA ARG A 231 -10.81 -7.23 11.78
C ARG A 231 -11.17 -6.18 10.73
N LYS A 232 -10.19 -5.60 10.06
CA LYS A 232 -10.43 -4.54 9.06
C LYS A 232 -11.15 -5.09 7.83
N SER A 233 -10.73 -6.26 7.36
CA SER A 233 -11.38 -6.94 6.24
C SER A 233 -12.81 -7.33 6.56
N MET A 234 -13.06 -7.84 7.78
CA MET A 234 -14.39 -8.16 8.26
C MET A 234 -15.29 -6.95 8.38
N GLU A 235 -14.82 -5.87 8.97
CA GLU A 235 -15.57 -4.61 9.09
C GLU A 235 -16.03 -4.09 7.72
N LEU A 236 -15.19 -4.18 6.69
CA LEU A 236 -15.52 -3.79 5.32
C LEU A 236 -16.59 -4.70 4.70
N LEU A 237 -16.42 -6.03 4.82
CA LEU A 237 -17.40 -6.99 4.31
C LEU A 237 -18.76 -6.83 4.98
N GLU A 238 -18.78 -6.73 6.32
CA GLU A 238 -20.01 -6.57 7.08
C GLU A 238 -20.73 -5.25 6.80
N ALA A 239 -19.98 -4.16 6.60
CA ALA A 239 -20.57 -2.89 6.23
C ALA A 239 -21.25 -2.98 4.86
N ASP A 240 -20.65 -3.67 3.90
CA ASP A 240 -21.24 -3.82 2.56
C ASP A 240 -22.41 -4.81 2.54
N ILE A 241 -22.34 -5.91 3.32
CA ILE A 241 -23.46 -6.84 3.51
C ILE A 241 -24.68 -6.08 4.05
N ARG A 242 -24.51 -5.29 5.12
CA ARG A 242 -25.62 -4.48 5.68
C ARG A 242 -26.19 -3.50 4.67
N ARG A 243 -25.36 -2.88 3.83
CA ARG A 243 -25.78 -1.98 2.76
C ARG A 243 -26.63 -2.69 1.71
N LEU A 244 -26.28 -3.92 1.36
CA LEU A 244 -27.01 -4.72 0.36
C LEU A 244 -28.31 -5.27 0.93
N ASP A 245 -28.33 -5.76 2.16
CA ASP A 245 -29.54 -6.22 2.84
C ASP A 245 -30.57 -5.08 3.06
N GLY A 246 -30.11 -3.87 3.31
CA GLY A 246 -31.01 -2.71 3.45
C GLY A 246 -31.57 -2.16 2.14
N ARG A 247 -31.15 -2.70 0.99
CA ARG A 247 -31.69 -2.39 -0.35
C ARG A 247 -32.69 -3.43 -0.84
N SER A 248 -32.83 -4.54 -0.15
CA SER A 248 -33.82 -5.60 -0.39
C SER A 248 -35.11 -5.29 0.34
#